data_fddec2b9940284f4ae7531d0199a0178
#
_entry.id   fddec2b9940284f4ae7531d0199a0178
#
_cell.length_a   1.000
_cell.length_b   1.000
_cell.length_c   1.000
_cell.angle_alpha   90.00
_cell.angle_beta   90.00
_cell.angle_gamma   90.00
#
_symmetry.space_group_name_H-M   'P 1'
#
loop_
_entity.id
_entity.type
_entity.pdbx_description
1 polymer ?
#
loop_
_entity_poly.entity_id
_entity_poly.type
_entity_poly.pdbx_seq_one_letter_code
_entity_poly.pdbx_strand_id
1 'polypeptide(L)'
;MKKDNILFGIFGLVVGLVIGFVSANSINKSEFDKTTAQTASTASPANNPALPPDHPPIGTTGGDQTQNGSLPQVTEAIEKARSEPQSYEAQMTAADLYYQIQRFDEAAKFYEIAAKLKPADSEPLIKAGNAYFDAEKYEQAEQRYQLALAKEPKNINVRTDLGLTFFLRSPRDIDRAIKEYKTSLGIEPNHEITLQNLALAYVENGDKESLRTTIEKLKKINPNNPAVTKTEGTL
;
A
#
# COMPACT_ATOMS: atom_id res chain seq x y z
N MET A 1 -2.58 -20.57 -27.65
CA MET A 1 -2.67 -19.23 -27.07
C MET A 1 -1.26 -18.69 -26.99
N LYS A 2 -0.99 -17.47 -27.48
CA LYS A 2 0.35 -16.90 -27.54
C LYS A 2 0.79 -16.54 -26.12
N LYS A 3 2.07 -16.81 -25.82
CA LYS A 3 2.69 -16.53 -24.48
C LYS A 3 2.49 -15.07 -24.01
N ASP A 4 2.41 -14.15 -24.95
CA ASP A 4 2.23 -12.72 -24.71
C ASP A 4 0.87 -12.38 -24.07
N ASN A 5 -0.21 -13.12 -24.39
CA ASN A 5 -1.54 -12.89 -23.80
C ASN A 5 -1.64 -13.34 -22.34
N ILE A 6 -0.79 -14.30 -21.92
CA ILE A 6 -0.72 -14.75 -20.53
C ILE A 6 0.01 -13.71 -19.68
N LEU A 7 1.08 -13.12 -20.22
CA LEU A 7 1.86 -12.09 -19.54
C LEU A 7 1.04 -10.82 -19.27
N PHE A 8 0.24 -10.37 -20.25
CA PHE A 8 -0.67 -9.23 -20.08
C PHE A 8 -1.82 -9.52 -19.10
N GLY A 9 -2.32 -10.76 -19.06
CA GLY A 9 -3.34 -11.19 -18.09
C GLY A 9 -2.81 -11.15 -16.66
N ILE A 10 -1.59 -11.60 -16.44
CA ILE A 10 -0.94 -11.62 -15.12
C ILE A 10 -0.59 -10.20 -14.67
N PHE A 11 -0.10 -9.34 -15.57
CA PHE A 11 0.21 -7.93 -15.25
C PHE A 11 -1.05 -7.15 -14.83
N GLY A 12 -2.16 -7.31 -15.56
CA GLY A 12 -3.43 -6.71 -15.20
C GLY A 12 -3.99 -7.21 -13.86
N LEU A 13 -3.69 -8.46 -13.50
CA LEU A 13 -4.10 -9.08 -12.24
C LEU A 13 -3.31 -8.51 -11.05
N VAL A 14 -2.01 -8.34 -11.19
CA VAL A 14 -1.13 -7.77 -10.16
C VAL A 14 -1.48 -6.31 -9.92
N VAL A 15 -1.65 -5.51 -10.97
CA VAL A 15 -2.04 -4.09 -10.86
C VAL A 15 -3.44 -3.96 -10.25
N GLY A 16 -4.40 -4.80 -10.65
CA GLY A 16 -5.75 -4.78 -10.08
C GLY A 16 -5.79 -5.17 -8.59
N LEU A 17 -4.91 -6.07 -8.14
CA LEU A 17 -4.80 -6.47 -6.73
C LEU A 17 -4.11 -5.41 -5.87
N VAL A 18 -3.10 -4.73 -6.41
CA VAL A 18 -2.43 -3.61 -5.72
C VAL A 18 -3.39 -2.45 -5.53
N ILE A 19 -4.18 -2.09 -6.56
CA ILE A 19 -5.22 -1.07 -6.45
C ILE A 19 -6.30 -1.50 -5.44
N GLY A 20 -6.71 -2.77 -5.45
CA GLY A 20 -7.67 -3.32 -4.48
C GLY A 20 -7.12 -3.31 -3.04
N PHE A 21 -5.83 -3.55 -2.84
CA PHE A 21 -5.18 -3.54 -1.53
C PHE A 21 -5.06 -2.12 -0.96
N VAL A 22 -4.64 -1.15 -1.75
CA VAL A 22 -4.60 0.27 -1.35
C VAL A 22 -6.00 0.76 -0.98
N SER A 23 -7.03 0.38 -1.75
CA SER A 23 -8.43 0.73 -1.45
C SER A 23 -8.95 0.05 -0.17
N ALA A 24 -8.62 -1.23 0.07
CA ALA A 24 -9.06 -1.96 1.26
C ALA A 24 -8.42 -1.40 2.55
N ASN A 25 -7.15 -1.00 2.49
CA ASN A 25 -6.45 -0.39 3.62
C ASN A 25 -6.96 1.03 3.92
N SER A 26 -7.41 1.78 2.90
CA SER A 26 -8.10 3.06 3.08
C SER A 26 -9.49 2.92 3.71
N ILE A 27 -10.25 1.86 3.36
CA ILE A 27 -11.61 1.63 3.88
C ILE A 27 -11.58 1.25 5.37
N ASN A 28 -10.58 0.51 5.82
CA ASN A 28 -10.46 0.14 7.23
C ASN A 28 -10.12 1.33 8.16
N LYS A 29 -9.61 2.42 7.59
CA LYS A 29 -9.34 3.67 8.31
C LYS A 29 -10.56 4.59 8.42
N SER A 30 -11.57 4.43 7.54
CA SER A 30 -12.72 5.34 7.45
C SER A 30 -13.88 5.01 8.39
N GLU A 31 -13.86 3.89 9.12
CA GLU A 31 -14.89 3.59 10.12
C GLU A 31 -14.68 4.29 11.46
N PHE A 32 -13.51 4.88 11.71
CA PHE A 32 -13.21 5.52 12.99
C PHE A 32 -13.62 7.01 13.06
N ASP A 33 -13.91 7.65 11.91
CA ASP A 33 -14.19 9.11 11.85
C ASP A 33 -15.66 9.48 11.55
N LYS A 34 -16.60 8.57 11.72
CA LYS A 34 -18.03 8.91 11.56
C LYS A 34 -18.68 9.46 12.83
N THR A 35 -18.12 10.55 13.35
CA THR A 35 -18.91 11.41 14.26
C THR A 35 -18.42 12.84 14.11
N THR A 36 -19.07 13.58 13.28
CA THR A 36 -19.36 15.01 13.31
C THR A 36 -19.43 15.66 11.92
N ALA A 37 -20.52 16.30 11.75
CA ALA A 37 -20.83 17.43 10.89
C ALA A 37 -21.70 17.15 9.65
N GLN A 38 -22.97 17.35 9.93
CA GLN A 38 -24.03 17.69 8.95
C GLN A 38 -24.02 19.22 8.77
N THR A 39 -24.05 19.73 7.55
CA THR A 39 -25.00 20.74 7.01
C THR A 39 -24.49 21.50 5.79
N ALA A 40 -25.36 21.55 4.81
CA ALA A 40 -25.72 22.61 3.83
C ALA A 40 -24.88 22.71 2.54
N SER A 41 -25.39 22.34 1.44
CA SER A 41 -26.42 22.82 0.49
C SER A 41 -25.89 23.66 -0.67
N THR A 42 -26.21 23.15 -1.89
CA THR A 42 -26.58 23.76 -3.17
C THR A 42 -25.53 24.34 -4.11
N ALA A 43 -25.39 23.73 -5.25
CA ALA A 43 -25.69 24.14 -6.63
C ALA A 43 -24.84 23.43 -7.67
N SER A 44 -25.49 22.65 -8.55
CA SER A 44 -24.95 22.11 -9.82
C SER A 44 -24.87 23.18 -10.89
N PRO A 45 -24.05 23.03 -11.97
CA PRO A 45 -24.52 22.20 -13.08
C PRO A 45 -23.47 21.38 -13.88
N ALA A 46 -23.94 20.21 -14.26
CA ALA A 46 -23.89 19.52 -15.57
C ALA A 46 -22.56 19.14 -16.26
N ASN A 47 -22.49 17.80 -16.51
CA ASN A 47 -21.79 17.09 -17.58
C ASN A 47 -20.31 16.77 -17.41
N ASN A 48 -20.06 15.74 -16.60
CA ASN A 48 -18.97 14.78 -16.83
C ASN A 48 -19.35 13.40 -16.27
N PRO A 49 -18.94 12.28 -16.88
CA PRO A 49 -19.39 10.95 -16.44
C PRO A 49 -18.96 10.67 -15.01
N ALA A 50 -19.90 10.13 -14.26
CA ALA A 50 -19.96 9.91 -12.84
C ALA A 50 -18.66 9.49 -12.15
N LEU A 51 -18.12 10.39 -11.34
CA LEU A 51 -17.29 10.09 -10.19
C LEU A 51 -18.20 9.85 -8.97
N PRO A 52 -17.80 8.99 -8.00
CA PRO A 52 -18.56 8.79 -6.78
C PRO A 52 -18.79 10.08 -6.01
N PRO A 53 -19.88 10.21 -5.23
CA PRO A 53 -20.31 11.47 -4.60
C PRO A 53 -19.38 12.06 -3.54
N ASP A 54 -18.31 11.37 -3.15
CA ASP A 54 -17.35 11.79 -2.13
C ASP A 54 -16.00 12.26 -2.70
N HIS A 55 -15.91 12.53 -4.01
CA HIS A 55 -14.68 13.03 -4.60
C HIS A 55 -14.61 14.56 -4.47
N PRO A 56 -13.50 15.14 -3.94
CA PRO A 56 -13.32 16.59 -3.96
C PRO A 56 -13.28 17.09 -5.42
N PRO A 57 -13.83 18.28 -5.71
CA PRO A 57 -13.96 18.79 -7.08
C PRO A 57 -12.57 18.99 -7.71
N ILE A 58 -12.35 18.33 -8.84
CA ILE A 58 -11.19 18.57 -9.68
C ILE A 58 -11.44 19.85 -10.45
N GLY A 59 -10.75 20.90 -10.08
CA GLY A 59 -10.77 22.17 -10.81
C GLY A 59 -10.18 22.02 -12.21
N THR A 60 -11.02 22.15 -13.23
CA THR A 60 -10.61 22.26 -14.63
C THR A 60 -10.06 23.64 -14.91
N THR A 61 -8.74 23.78 -14.98
CA THR A 61 -8.12 24.82 -15.83
C THR A 61 -6.76 24.34 -16.29
N GLY A 62 -6.61 24.18 -17.60
CA GLY A 62 -5.33 23.90 -18.23
C GLY A 62 -4.40 25.12 -18.11
N GLY A 63 -3.14 24.87 -17.82
CA GLY A 63 -2.09 25.88 -17.80
C GLY A 63 -0.94 25.41 -16.92
N ASP A 64 0.19 25.16 -17.57
CA ASP A 64 1.56 25.15 -17.05
C ASP A 64 1.80 24.59 -15.64
N GLN A 65 2.21 23.33 -15.55
CA GLN A 65 2.39 22.62 -14.30
C GLN A 65 3.78 22.80 -13.70
N THR A 66 4.03 24.00 -13.21
CA THR A 66 5.02 24.28 -12.17
C THR A 66 4.37 24.99 -10.98
N GLN A 67 3.13 24.62 -10.65
CA GLN A 67 2.49 25.14 -9.45
C GLN A 67 2.45 24.08 -8.37
N ASN A 68 3.29 24.28 -7.36
CA ASN A 68 3.13 23.89 -5.96
C ASN A 68 1.73 24.30 -5.44
N GLY A 69 0.67 23.66 -5.93
CA GLY A 69 -0.67 23.75 -5.36
C GLY A 69 -0.76 22.90 -4.11
N SER A 70 0.09 23.19 -3.12
CA SER A 70 -0.07 22.57 -1.81
C SER A 70 -1.35 23.15 -1.20
N LEU A 71 -2.26 22.23 -0.80
CA LEU A 71 -3.40 22.60 0.02
C LEU A 71 -2.90 23.43 1.22
N PRO A 72 -3.60 24.50 1.65
CA PRO A 72 -3.13 25.35 2.74
C PRO A 72 -2.67 24.57 3.98
N GLN A 73 -3.35 23.48 4.31
CA GLN A 73 -3.02 22.60 5.42
C GLN A 73 -1.65 21.91 5.24
N VAL A 74 -1.30 21.52 4.01
CA VAL A 74 0.00 20.92 3.70
C VAL A 74 1.11 21.94 3.88
N THR A 75 0.89 23.19 3.41
CA THR A 75 1.86 24.27 3.57
C THR A 75 2.10 24.58 5.05
N GLU A 76 1.05 24.72 5.83
CA GLU A 76 1.13 24.98 7.27
C GLU A 76 1.88 23.87 8.02
N ALA A 77 1.54 22.61 7.73
CA ALA A 77 2.22 21.46 8.34
C ALA A 77 3.71 21.39 7.99
N ILE A 78 4.08 21.72 6.75
CA ILE A 78 5.48 21.81 6.31
C ILE A 78 6.22 22.92 7.05
N GLU A 79 5.63 24.09 7.14
CA GLU A 79 6.21 25.23 7.85
C GLU A 79 6.39 24.91 9.33
N LYS A 80 5.41 24.25 9.95
CA LYS A 80 5.51 23.77 11.32
C LYS A 80 6.64 22.73 11.48
N ALA A 81 6.71 21.72 10.61
CA ALA A 81 7.77 20.73 10.66
C ALA A 81 9.18 21.32 10.44
N ARG A 82 9.28 22.40 9.67
CA ARG A 82 10.54 23.14 9.47
C ARG A 82 10.92 24.03 10.67
N SER A 83 9.94 24.68 11.27
CA SER A 83 10.17 25.53 12.46
C SER A 83 10.41 24.72 13.72
N GLU A 84 9.86 23.49 13.77
CA GLU A 84 9.98 22.55 14.89
C GLU A 84 10.68 21.25 14.46
N PRO A 85 11.95 21.26 14.03
CA PRO A 85 12.60 20.09 13.44
C PRO A 85 12.79 18.92 14.41
N GLN A 86 12.68 19.16 15.72
CA GLN A 86 12.74 18.15 16.77
C GLN A 86 11.36 17.67 17.23
N SER A 87 10.28 18.17 16.66
CA SER A 87 8.93 17.74 16.97
C SER A 87 8.56 16.51 16.13
N TYR A 88 8.53 15.34 16.79
CA TYR A 88 8.07 14.09 16.17
C TYR A 88 6.69 14.25 15.53
N GLU A 89 5.75 14.87 16.23
CA GLU A 89 4.38 15.06 15.77
C GLU A 89 4.30 15.96 14.53
N ALA A 90 5.08 17.04 14.50
CA ALA A 90 5.12 17.92 13.34
C ALA A 90 5.67 17.19 12.11
N GLN A 91 6.73 16.37 12.28
CA GLN A 91 7.30 15.58 11.20
C GLN A 91 6.30 14.53 10.69
N MET A 92 5.63 13.80 11.58
CA MET A 92 4.62 12.81 11.20
C MET A 92 3.44 13.45 10.48
N THR A 93 2.94 14.59 10.98
CA THR A 93 1.82 15.30 10.36
C THR A 93 2.15 15.77 8.93
N ALA A 94 3.32 16.37 8.74
CA ALA A 94 3.77 16.78 7.41
C ALA A 94 3.91 15.58 6.46
N ALA A 95 4.47 14.47 6.96
CA ALA A 95 4.60 13.24 6.20
C ALA A 95 3.25 12.65 5.79
N ASP A 96 2.30 12.53 6.72
CA ASP A 96 0.96 12.01 6.46
C ASP A 96 0.22 12.85 5.40
N LEU A 97 0.33 14.17 5.46
CA LEU A 97 -0.29 15.06 4.48
C LEU A 97 0.36 14.95 3.09
N TYR A 98 1.69 14.85 3.02
CA TYR A 98 2.37 14.57 1.75
C TYR A 98 1.96 13.22 1.17
N TYR A 99 1.82 12.19 2.01
CA TYR A 99 1.37 10.86 1.60
C TYR A 99 -0.06 10.91 1.03
N GLN A 100 -0.98 11.62 1.68
CA GLN A 100 -2.37 11.79 1.22
C GLN A 100 -2.47 12.43 -0.16
N ILE A 101 -1.59 13.38 -0.47
CA ILE A 101 -1.53 14.00 -1.79
C ILE A 101 -0.61 13.27 -2.77
N GLN A 102 -0.23 12.03 -2.45
CA GLN A 102 0.60 11.13 -3.27
C GLN A 102 2.02 11.67 -3.56
N ARG A 103 2.51 12.60 -2.75
CA ARG A 103 3.90 13.03 -2.80
C ARG A 103 4.77 12.13 -1.91
N PHE A 104 4.90 10.88 -2.34
CA PHE A 104 5.47 9.80 -1.55
C PHE A 104 6.95 10.04 -1.18
N ASP A 105 7.72 10.62 -2.08
CA ASP A 105 9.14 10.93 -1.80
C ASP A 105 9.31 11.94 -0.67
N GLU A 106 8.48 12.95 -0.65
CA GLU A 106 8.48 13.96 0.40
C GLU A 106 7.95 13.37 1.71
N ALA A 107 6.89 12.58 1.65
CA ALA A 107 6.37 11.86 2.80
C ALA A 107 7.46 11.00 3.46
N ALA A 108 8.16 10.19 2.66
CA ALA A 108 9.24 9.32 3.16
C ALA A 108 10.32 10.12 3.89
N LYS A 109 10.74 11.28 3.38
CA LYS A 109 11.76 12.12 4.04
C LYS A 109 11.34 12.57 5.43
N PHE A 110 10.09 13.00 5.60
CA PHE A 110 9.56 13.43 6.88
C PHE A 110 9.38 12.24 7.84
N TYR A 111 8.91 11.09 7.37
CA TYR A 111 8.87 9.86 8.17
C TYR A 111 10.28 9.43 8.64
N GLU A 112 11.30 9.57 7.80
CA GLU A 112 12.68 9.26 8.19
C GLU A 112 13.21 10.21 9.26
N ILE A 113 12.83 11.48 9.25
CA ILE A 113 13.16 12.43 10.32
C ILE A 113 12.47 11.97 11.61
N ALA A 114 11.17 11.65 11.55
CA ALA A 114 10.42 11.15 12.70
C ALA A 114 11.04 9.87 13.28
N ALA A 115 11.48 8.94 12.44
CA ALA A 115 12.16 7.71 12.87
C ALA A 115 13.47 7.97 13.64
N LYS A 116 14.20 9.03 13.28
CA LYS A 116 15.41 9.45 14.01
C LYS A 116 15.08 10.09 15.36
N LEU A 117 13.95 10.79 15.45
CA LEU A 117 13.52 11.45 16.69
C LEU A 117 13.00 10.45 17.73
N LYS A 118 12.35 9.37 17.29
CA LYS A 118 11.91 8.28 18.17
C LYS A 118 12.46 6.94 17.67
N PRO A 119 13.74 6.62 17.94
CA PRO A 119 14.37 5.42 17.41
C PRO A 119 13.77 4.09 17.90
N ALA A 120 13.02 4.09 18.99
CA ALA A 120 12.35 2.90 19.51
C ALA A 120 11.03 2.60 18.78
N ASP A 121 10.43 3.62 18.16
CA ASP A 121 9.17 3.51 17.45
C ASP A 121 9.38 2.91 16.05
N SER A 122 8.58 1.93 15.69
CA SER A 122 8.60 1.29 14.37
C SER A 122 7.69 1.99 13.37
N GLU A 123 6.66 2.71 13.83
CA GLU A 123 5.63 3.31 12.99
C GLU A 123 6.18 4.22 11.88
N PRO A 124 7.12 5.16 12.16
CA PRO A 124 7.67 6.00 11.10
C PRO A 124 8.45 5.21 10.04
N LEU A 125 9.10 4.10 10.44
CA LEU A 125 9.81 3.23 9.50
C LEU A 125 8.83 2.46 8.61
N ILE A 126 7.72 1.97 9.18
CA ILE A 126 6.66 1.32 8.43
C ILE A 126 6.06 2.28 7.41
N LYS A 127 5.70 3.48 7.84
CA LYS A 127 5.12 4.52 6.96
C LYS A 127 6.10 4.99 5.88
N ALA A 128 7.40 5.11 6.20
CA ALA A 128 8.42 5.39 5.20
C ALA A 128 8.54 4.25 4.18
N GLY A 129 8.47 3.00 4.65
CA GLY A 129 8.43 1.82 3.79
C GLY A 129 7.26 1.86 2.83
N ASN A 130 6.05 2.15 3.33
CA ASN A 130 4.85 2.29 2.51
C ASN A 130 4.99 3.42 1.47
N ALA A 131 5.52 4.57 1.88
CA ALA A 131 5.73 5.68 0.97
C ALA A 131 6.74 5.34 -0.14
N TYR A 132 7.84 4.66 0.18
CA TYR A 132 8.77 4.19 -0.85
C TYR A 132 8.15 3.10 -1.74
N PHE A 133 7.35 2.21 -1.16
CA PHE A 133 6.65 1.18 -1.91
C PHE A 133 5.69 1.79 -2.95
N ASP A 134 4.87 2.76 -2.53
CA ASP A 134 3.92 3.46 -3.40
C ASP A 134 4.62 4.37 -4.44
N ALA A 135 5.86 4.79 -4.15
CA ALA A 135 6.75 5.45 -5.11
C ALA A 135 7.48 4.45 -6.03
N GLU A 136 7.18 3.15 -5.96
CA GLU A 136 7.86 2.06 -6.68
C GLU A 136 9.37 1.95 -6.40
N LYS A 137 9.83 2.53 -5.28
CA LYS A 137 11.22 2.49 -4.81
C LYS A 137 11.44 1.29 -3.89
N TYR A 138 11.36 0.11 -4.47
CA TYR A 138 11.30 -1.15 -3.74
C TYR A 138 12.55 -1.44 -2.89
N GLU A 139 13.74 -1.02 -3.32
CA GLU A 139 14.97 -1.19 -2.52
C GLU A 139 14.94 -0.34 -1.24
N GLN A 140 14.41 0.88 -1.31
CA GLN A 140 14.25 1.75 -0.16
C GLN A 140 13.14 1.20 0.76
N ALA A 141 12.02 0.74 0.21
CA ALA A 141 10.94 0.10 0.96
C ALA A 141 11.44 -1.14 1.72
N GLU A 142 12.20 -2.02 1.05
CA GLU A 142 12.85 -3.19 1.67
C GLU A 142 13.65 -2.79 2.92
N GLN A 143 14.53 -1.80 2.79
CA GLN A 143 15.36 -1.35 3.91
C GLN A 143 14.52 -0.86 5.10
N ARG A 144 13.45 -0.11 4.84
CA ARG A 144 12.60 0.44 5.92
C ARG A 144 11.76 -0.65 6.59
N TYR A 145 11.20 -1.58 5.82
CA TYR A 145 10.49 -2.72 6.37
C TYR A 145 11.39 -3.65 7.18
N GLN A 146 12.62 -3.90 6.74
CA GLN A 146 13.59 -4.68 7.51
C GLN A 146 13.94 -4.02 8.84
N LEU A 147 14.15 -2.69 8.86
CA LEU A 147 14.39 -1.93 10.10
C LEU A 147 13.17 -1.96 11.03
N ALA A 148 11.96 -1.86 10.49
CA ALA A 148 10.73 -1.99 11.27
C ALA A 148 10.59 -3.39 11.87
N LEU A 149 10.84 -4.44 11.08
CA LEU A 149 10.79 -5.83 11.53
C LEU A 149 11.90 -6.18 12.53
N ALA A 150 13.02 -5.48 12.53
CA ALA A 150 14.03 -5.63 13.58
C ALA A 150 13.50 -5.18 14.96
N LYS A 151 12.53 -4.25 14.98
CA LYS A 151 11.86 -3.78 16.19
C LYS A 151 10.62 -4.64 16.52
N GLU A 152 9.87 -4.98 15.51
CA GLU A 152 8.62 -5.75 15.62
C GLU A 152 8.68 -7.04 14.78
N PRO A 153 9.45 -8.06 15.20
CA PRO A 153 9.70 -9.25 14.38
C PRO A 153 8.44 -10.10 14.10
N LYS A 154 7.36 -9.87 14.86
CA LYS A 154 6.07 -10.55 14.69
C LYS A 154 5.03 -9.73 13.94
N ASN A 155 5.39 -8.56 13.39
CA ASN A 155 4.46 -7.76 12.61
C ASN A 155 4.26 -8.41 11.23
N ILE A 156 3.16 -9.17 11.13
CA ILE A 156 2.83 -9.95 9.92
C ILE A 156 2.51 -9.07 8.71
N ASN A 157 1.87 -7.90 8.94
CA ASN A 157 1.53 -6.99 7.86
C ASN A 157 2.79 -6.44 7.19
N VAL A 158 3.71 -5.90 7.99
CA VAL A 158 4.99 -5.38 7.49
C VAL A 158 5.81 -6.47 6.80
N ARG A 159 5.78 -7.70 7.30
CA ARG A 159 6.47 -8.83 6.68
C ARG A 159 5.82 -9.23 5.35
N THR A 160 4.49 -9.15 5.27
CA THR A 160 3.75 -9.41 4.03
C THR A 160 4.07 -8.32 2.99
N ASP A 161 4.15 -7.05 3.39
CA ASP A 161 4.52 -5.94 2.52
C ASP A 161 5.97 -6.05 2.04
N LEU A 162 6.88 -6.52 2.91
CA LEU A 162 8.25 -6.86 2.52
C LEU A 162 8.27 -7.96 1.45
N GLY A 163 7.46 -9.01 1.63
CA GLY A 163 7.29 -10.07 0.62
C GLY A 163 6.76 -9.51 -0.71
N LEU A 164 5.77 -8.61 -0.66
CA LEU A 164 5.21 -7.95 -1.84
C LEU A 164 6.25 -7.06 -2.54
N THR A 165 7.12 -6.41 -1.76
CA THR A 165 8.25 -5.63 -2.29
C THR A 165 9.18 -6.49 -3.16
N PHE A 166 9.52 -7.70 -2.71
CA PHE A 166 10.32 -8.64 -3.51
C PHE A 166 9.59 -9.17 -4.73
N PHE A 167 8.28 -9.35 -4.62
CA PHE A 167 7.45 -9.83 -5.71
C PHE A 167 7.31 -8.80 -6.84
N LEU A 168 7.23 -7.50 -6.52
CA LEU A 168 6.96 -6.43 -7.50
C LEU A 168 8.22 -5.78 -8.08
N ARG A 169 9.33 -5.77 -7.36
CA ARG A 169 10.56 -5.13 -7.84
C ARG A 169 11.09 -5.70 -9.16
N SER A 170 11.98 -5.01 -9.82
CA SER A 170 12.65 -5.48 -11.03
C SER A 170 14.17 -5.57 -10.80
N PRO A 171 14.83 -6.74 -11.00
CA PRO A 171 14.19 -8.04 -11.23
C PRO A 171 13.41 -8.55 -10.02
N ARG A 172 12.36 -9.34 -10.27
CA ARG A 172 11.59 -9.98 -9.19
C ARG A 172 12.43 -10.97 -8.40
N ASP A 173 12.18 -11.06 -7.10
CA ASP A 173 12.81 -12.04 -6.23
C ASP A 173 11.71 -12.91 -5.58
N ILE A 174 11.19 -13.83 -6.39
CA ILE A 174 10.03 -14.66 -6.02
C ILE A 174 10.36 -15.56 -4.83
N ASP A 175 11.59 -16.08 -4.75
CA ASP A 175 12.01 -16.95 -3.65
C ASP A 175 12.01 -16.20 -2.31
N ARG A 176 12.52 -14.97 -2.28
CA ARG A 176 12.45 -14.13 -1.07
C ARG A 176 11.02 -13.75 -0.72
N ALA A 177 10.18 -13.44 -1.70
CA ALA A 177 8.76 -13.16 -1.47
C ALA A 177 8.08 -14.36 -0.81
N ILE A 178 8.22 -15.57 -1.36
CA ILE A 178 7.68 -16.83 -0.80
C ILE A 178 8.19 -17.03 0.63
N LYS A 179 9.47 -16.82 0.88
CA LYS A 179 10.07 -16.96 2.21
C LYS A 179 9.41 -16.05 3.23
N GLU A 180 9.24 -14.77 2.92
CA GLU A 180 8.62 -13.80 3.83
C GLU A 180 7.13 -14.13 4.06
N TYR A 181 6.38 -14.53 3.03
CA TYR A 181 4.98 -14.97 3.19
C TYR A 181 4.86 -16.21 4.06
N LYS A 182 5.72 -17.22 3.86
CA LYS A 182 5.75 -18.42 4.72
C LYS A 182 6.08 -18.09 6.16
N THR A 183 6.98 -17.15 6.39
CA THR A 183 7.33 -16.67 7.73
C THR A 183 6.15 -15.98 8.40
N SER A 184 5.41 -15.11 7.67
CA SER A 184 4.17 -14.47 8.15
C SER A 184 3.13 -15.52 8.53
N LEU A 185 2.91 -16.51 7.67
CA LEU A 185 1.95 -17.61 7.91
C LEU A 185 2.40 -18.57 9.03
N GLY A 186 3.68 -18.59 9.36
CA GLY A 186 4.18 -19.27 10.57
C GLY A 186 3.73 -18.58 11.87
N ILE A 187 3.49 -17.26 11.81
CA ILE A 187 2.98 -16.48 12.94
C ILE A 187 1.45 -16.51 12.98
N GLU A 188 0.82 -16.20 11.84
CA GLU A 188 -0.64 -16.22 11.67
C GLU A 188 -1.02 -17.09 10.47
N PRO A 189 -1.33 -18.38 10.71
CA PRO A 189 -1.55 -19.34 9.64
C PRO A 189 -2.72 -19.03 8.70
N ASN A 190 -3.68 -18.24 9.14
CA ASN A 190 -4.90 -17.93 8.40
C ASN A 190 -4.96 -16.48 7.89
N HIS A 191 -3.81 -15.78 7.84
CA HIS A 191 -3.78 -14.41 7.33
C HIS A 191 -4.10 -14.39 5.83
N GLU A 192 -5.30 -13.92 5.49
CA GLU A 192 -5.88 -14.03 4.15
C GLU A 192 -5.02 -13.35 3.08
N ILE A 193 -4.57 -12.11 3.35
CA ILE A 193 -3.76 -11.33 2.41
C ILE A 193 -2.43 -12.04 2.10
N THR A 194 -1.79 -12.60 3.12
CA THR A 194 -0.54 -13.34 2.92
C THR A 194 -0.75 -14.62 2.11
N LEU A 195 -1.84 -15.36 2.36
CA LEU A 195 -2.19 -16.55 1.57
C LEU A 195 -2.46 -16.19 0.11
N GLN A 196 -3.17 -15.08 -0.13
CA GLN A 196 -3.42 -14.58 -1.47
C GLN A 196 -2.11 -14.25 -2.20
N ASN A 197 -1.21 -13.50 -1.56
CA ASN A 197 0.07 -13.11 -2.15
C ASN A 197 0.99 -14.32 -2.36
N LEU A 198 0.97 -15.29 -1.43
CA LEU A 198 1.71 -16.56 -1.57
C LEU A 198 1.20 -17.37 -2.76
N ALA A 199 -0.11 -17.45 -2.96
CA ALA A 199 -0.69 -18.14 -4.10
C ALA A 199 -0.20 -17.52 -5.43
N LEU A 200 -0.19 -16.19 -5.53
CA LEU A 200 0.35 -15.50 -6.71
C LEU A 200 1.85 -15.78 -6.91
N ALA A 201 2.62 -15.80 -5.83
CA ALA A 201 4.04 -16.12 -5.89
C ALA A 201 4.29 -17.55 -6.38
N TYR A 202 3.45 -18.52 -5.98
CA TYR A 202 3.55 -19.89 -6.50
C TYR A 202 3.14 -20.02 -7.96
N VAL A 203 2.18 -19.21 -8.44
CA VAL A 203 1.88 -19.14 -9.89
C VAL A 203 3.12 -18.69 -10.66
N GLU A 204 3.78 -17.64 -10.22
CA GLU A 204 5.00 -17.10 -10.87
C GLU A 204 6.17 -18.11 -10.80
N ASN A 205 6.29 -18.82 -9.68
CA ASN A 205 7.35 -19.84 -9.48
C ASN A 205 7.06 -21.18 -10.18
N GLY A 206 5.83 -21.38 -10.66
CA GLY A 206 5.41 -22.64 -11.30
C GLY A 206 5.19 -23.82 -10.33
N ASP A 207 5.14 -23.55 -9.01
CA ASP A 207 4.91 -24.57 -7.99
C ASP A 207 3.42 -24.87 -7.83
N LYS A 208 2.91 -25.76 -8.68
CA LYS A 208 1.49 -26.14 -8.71
C LYS A 208 1.00 -26.85 -7.45
N GLU A 209 1.86 -27.63 -6.81
CA GLU A 209 1.49 -28.40 -5.61
C GLU A 209 1.29 -27.46 -4.42
N SER A 210 2.23 -26.57 -4.18
CA SER A 210 2.12 -25.55 -3.13
C SER A 210 0.98 -24.56 -3.42
N LEU A 211 0.77 -24.20 -4.68
CA LEU A 211 -0.37 -23.38 -5.09
C LEU A 211 -1.70 -24.04 -4.70
N ARG A 212 -1.90 -25.31 -5.06
CA ARG A 212 -3.12 -26.07 -4.74
C ARG A 212 -3.41 -26.06 -3.23
N THR A 213 -2.42 -26.42 -2.43
CA THR A 213 -2.53 -26.41 -0.97
C THR A 213 -2.89 -25.03 -0.41
N THR A 214 -2.28 -23.98 -0.95
CA THR A 214 -2.52 -22.59 -0.51
C THR A 214 -3.94 -22.14 -0.88
N ILE A 215 -4.41 -22.48 -2.09
CA ILE A 215 -5.77 -22.16 -2.53
C ILE A 215 -6.83 -22.92 -1.74
N GLU A 216 -6.61 -24.21 -1.43
CA GLU A 216 -7.54 -24.96 -0.57
C GLU A 216 -7.68 -24.32 0.82
N LYS A 217 -6.57 -23.82 1.36
CA LYS A 217 -6.58 -23.11 2.64
C LYS A 217 -7.31 -21.77 2.54
N LEU A 218 -7.04 -21.00 1.48
CA LEU A 218 -7.69 -19.72 1.23
C LEU A 218 -9.20 -19.87 1.03
N LYS A 219 -9.66 -20.92 0.31
CA LYS A 219 -11.07 -21.26 0.14
C LYS A 219 -11.80 -21.52 1.47
N LYS A 220 -11.13 -22.15 2.42
CA LYS A 220 -11.72 -22.39 3.75
C LYS A 220 -11.93 -21.10 4.55
N ILE A 221 -11.10 -20.10 4.32
CA ILE A 221 -11.15 -18.81 5.01
C ILE A 221 -12.14 -17.88 4.30
N ASN A 222 -11.96 -17.72 2.98
CA ASN A 222 -12.79 -16.88 2.14
C ASN A 222 -12.99 -17.53 0.76
N PRO A 223 -14.10 -18.26 0.56
CA PRO A 223 -14.40 -18.90 -0.73
C PRO A 223 -14.54 -17.92 -1.90
N ASN A 224 -14.85 -16.66 -1.61
CA ASN A 224 -15.06 -15.62 -2.60
C ASN A 224 -13.77 -14.79 -2.86
N ASN A 225 -12.64 -15.16 -2.28
CA ASN A 225 -11.40 -14.45 -2.52
C ASN A 225 -11.04 -14.49 -4.01
N PRO A 226 -10.73 -13.33 -4.65
CA PRO A 226 -10.44 -13.28 -6.09
C PRO A 226 -9.27 -14.17 -6.52
N ALA A 227 -8.30 -14.43 -5.64
CA ALA A 227 -7.19 -15.32 -5.96
C ALA A 227 -7.64 -16.78 -6.14
N VAL A 228 -8.70 -17.21 -5.44
CA VAL A 228 -9.26 -18.56 -5.59
C VAL A 228 -9.75 -18.77 -7.03
N THR A 229 -10.66 -17.91 -7.51
CA THR A 229 -11.23 -18.05 -8.85
C THR A 229 -10.22 -17.86 -9.99
N LYS A 230 -9.25 -16.97 -9.78
CA LYS A 230 -8.25 -16.64 -10.81
C LYS A 230 -7.16 -17.70 -10.96
N THR A 231 -6.79 -18.37 -9.88
CA THR A 231 -5.70 -19.38 -9.91
C THR A 231 -6.19 -20.79 -10.18
N GLU A 232 -7.48 -21.08 -10.02
CA GLU A 232 -8.06 -22.40 -10.37
C GLU A 232 -7.81 -22.78 -11.83
N GLY A 233 -7.81 -21.82 -12.74
CA GLY A 233 -7.51 -22.05 -14.16
C GLY A 233 -6.04 -22.34 -14.47
N THR A 234 -5.13 -22.20 -13.48
CA THR A 234 -3.68 -22.48 -13.64
C THR A 234 -3.24 -23.79 -13.02
N LEU A 235 -4.11 -24.45 -12.26
CA LEU A 235 -3.89 -25.77 -11.65
C LEU A 235 -4.17 -26.89 -12.64
#